data_10c95024e55edac7ef3a228771b1ded8
#
_entry.id   10c95024e55edac7ef3a228771b1ded8
#
_cell.length_a   1.000
_cell.length_b   1.000
_cell.length_c   1.000
_cell.angle_alpha   90.00
_cell.angle_beta   90.00
_cell.angle_gamma   90.00
#
_symmetry.space_group_name_H-M   'P 1'
#
loop_
_entity.id
_entity.type
_entity.pdbx_description
1 polymer ?
#
loop_
_entity_poly.entity_id
_entity_poly.type
_entity_poly.pdbx_seq_one_letter_code
_entity_poly.pdbx_strand_id
1 'polypeptide(L)'
;MNIEQHYTTIVVGCGPAGIMGARAASERGPVLLIDAMKLPREKSCGGMLNEFSQAFIVDELGTQVPENLLVDPEWIHFRYFDWDRDIREATTLKFANVDRKAFDEWLMGFLPDNVTVIDDLRLIHLSQTRDEVTVQLQAADDVNADVITVTCSYLLGADGPRSETRRQLPVSQLKLYKTLQDYLPLTGSVEPYFDCVYARGIGDDYGYGYVVPKGDHIILGSVFFPGSKHVNKLHEKAVDLYSAYYNYSTEHMRREAWNAISVTSVADIVGGHGRVLLAGEAGGIFSPSSGEGISFALNSGTLAGRAIADAHEGATLIGKRNHFSSEESEALRLYREALGPIRRNIERRLKFFPIMNSDIGKFLGAYVPPKIIDKFTHII
;
A
#
# COMPACT_ATOMS: atom_id res chain seq x y z
N MET A 1 29.15 -5.06 1.85
CA MET A 1 27.99 -4.25 2.29
C MET A 1 28.49 -3.33 3.39
N ASN A 2 28.40 -2.02 3.23
CA ASN A 2 28.88 -1.08 4.24
C ASN A 2 27.66 -0.56 5.03
N ILE A 3 27.38 -1.20 6.16
CA ILE A 3 26.30 -0.80 7.09
C ILE A 3 26.94 -0.20 8.31
N GLU A 4 26.53 1.00 8.68
CA GLU A 4 26.96 1.65 9.91
C GLU A 4 26.32 0.97 11.13
N GLN A 5 26.96 1.06 12.28
CA GLN A 5 26.42 0.47 13.51
C GLN A 5 25.20 1.20 14.07
N HIS A 6 25.05 2.49 13.71
CA HIS A 6 23.95 3.33 14.19
C HIS A 6 23.46 4.29 13.11
N TYR A 7 22.12 4.40 12.97
CA TYR A 7 21.43 5.37 12.13
C TYR A 7 20.48 6.23 12.96
N THR A 8 20.17 7.42 12.46
CA THR A 8 19.09 8.23 13.04
C THR A 8 17.76 7.52 12.88
N THR A 9 17.54 6.95 11.70
CA THR A 9 16.30 6.21 11.36
C THR A 9 16.64 4.98 10.54
N ILE A 10 15.97 3.87 10.84
CA ILE A 10 15.91 2.71 9.95
C ILE A 10 14.48 2.62 9.40
N VAL A 11 14.34 2.43 8.09
CA VAL A 11 13.06 2.24 7.41
C VAL A 11 13.03 0.85 6.80
N VAL A 12 11.99 0.08 7.10
CA VAL A 12 11.80 -1.28 6.60
C VAL A 12 10.72 -1.30 5.53
N GLY A 13 11.10 -1.64 4.29
CA GLY A 13 10.24 -1.68 3.12
C GLY A 13 10.43 -0.49 2.19
N CYS A 14 10.86 -0.75 0.94
CA CYS A 14 11.11 0.25 -0.11
C CYS A 14 9.91 0.36 -1.07
N GLY A 15 8.69 0.46 -0.53
CA GLY A 15 7.50 0.88 -1.24
C GLY A 15 7.25 2.38 -1.08
N PRO A 16 6.15 2.93 -1.66
CA PRO A 16 5.86 4.38 -1.59
C PRO A 16 5.88 4.96 -0.17
N ALA A 17 5.39 4.22 0.83
CA ALA A 17 5.43 4.66 2.23
C ALA A 17 6.86 4.74 2.79
N GLY A 18 7.69 3.73 2.50
CA GLY A 18 9.06 3.70 3.00
C GLY A 18 9.96 4.72 2.31
N ILE A 19 9.85 4.86 0.99
CA ILE A 19 10.62 5.84 0.22
C ILE A 19 10.33 7.26 0.72
N MET A 20 9.05 7.62 0.81
CA MET A 20 8.65 8.96 1.27
C MET A 20 8.95 9.18 2.74
N GLY A 21 8.83 8.14 3.57
CA GLY A 21 9.22 8.20 4.97
C GLY A 21 10.73 8.37 5.18
N ALA A 22 11.54 7.62 4.42
CA ALA A 22 13.00 7.76 4.45
C ALA A 22 13.44 9.14 4.00
N ARG A 23 12.85 9.65 2.88
CA ARG A 23 13.11 11.01 2.39
C ARG A 23 12.84 12.05 3.45
N ALA A 24 11.68 12.01 4.10
CA ALA A 24 11.33 13.02 5.12
C ALA A 24 12.16 12.87 6.39
N ALA A 25 12.44 11.65 6.86
CA ALA A 25 13.24 11.42 8.06
C ALA A 25 14.72 11.85 7.87
N SER A 26 15.24 11.80 6.64
CA SER A 26 16.64 12.13 6.33
C SER A 26 17.01 13.60 6.53
N GLU A 27 16.02 14.48 6.69
CA GLU A 27 16.26 15.89 7.00
C GLU A 27 17.06 16.11 8.30
N ARG A 28 17.08 15.12 9.19
CA ARG A 28 17.73 15.21 10.53
C ARG A 28 18.78 14.15 10.81
N GLY A 29 19.28 13.47 9.80
CA GLY A 29 20.39 12.53 9.96
C GLY A 29 20.38 11.37 8.98
N PRO A 30 21.34 10.44 9.09
CA PRO A 30 21.48 9.33 8.18
C PRO A 30 20.31 8.33 8.35
N VAL A 31 19.81 7.85 7.22
CA VAL A 31 18.73 6.86 7.16
C VAL A 31 19.23 5.60 6.47
N LEU A 32 18.92 4.44 7.05
CA LEU A 32 19.01 3.14 6.39
C LEU A 32 17.63 2.71 5.91
N LEU A 33 17.44 2.57 4.60
CA LEU A 33 16.23 2.03 3.98
C LEU A 33 16.51 0.62 3.46
N ILE A 34 15.78 -0.38 3.96
CA ILE A 34 15.96 -1.78 3.55
C ILE A 34 14.72 -2.34 2.88
N ASP A 35 14.92 -3.26 1.94
CA ASP A 35 13.84 -4.10 1.40
C ASP A 35 14.28 -5.56 1.34
N ALA A 36 13.35 -6.47 1.61
CA ALA A 36 13.60 -7.90 1.55
C ALA A 36 13.66 -8.45 0.11
N MET A 37 13.28 -7.65 -0.86
CA MET A 37 13.30 -8.02 -2.28
C MET A 37 14.38 -7.23 -3.01
N LYS A 38 14.91 -7.82 -4.09
CA LYS A 38 15.80 -7.13 -5.01
C LYS A 38 15.09 -5.94 -5.68
N LEU A 39 15.73 -4.78 -5.66
CA LEU A 39 15.21 -3.55 -6.24
C LEU A 39 15.76 -3.31 -7.66
N PRO A 40 14.97 -2.69 -8.56
CA PRO A 40 13.54 -2.40 -8.46
C PRO A 40 12.69 -3.67 -8.52
N ARG A 41 11.71 -3.78 -7.65
CA ARG A 41 10.92 -5.01 -7.47
C ARG A 41 9.55 -4.96 -8.15
N GLU A 42 9.07 -6.12 -8.56
CA GLU A 42 7.69 -6.30 -8.95
C GLU A 42 6.75 -6.13 -7.73
N LYS A 43 5.59 -5.57 -7.96
CA LYS A 43 4.53 -5.44 -6.98
C LYS A 43 3.20 -5.73 -7.64
N SER A 44 2.53 -6.80 -7.23
CA SER A 44 1.17 -7.10 -7.66
C SER A 44 0.23 -5.96 -7.28
N CYS A 45 -0.21 -5.21 -8.27
CA CYS A 45 -1.05 -4.00 -8.14
C CYS A 45 -1.56 -3.57 -9.50
N GLY A 46 -2.75 -2.96 -9.57
CA GLY A 46 -3.26 -2.35 -10.79
C GLY A 46 -2.45 -1.15 -11.30
N GLY A 47 -1.57 -0.56 -10.48
CA GLY A 47 -0.72 0.56 -10.91
C GLY A 47 -1.53 1.81 -11.31
N MET A 48 -2.55 2.16 -10.53
CA MET A 48 -3.40 3.32 -10.80
C MET A 48 -3.16 4.42 -9.79
N LEU A 49 -2.83 5.60 -10.26
CA LEU A 49 -2.66 6.79 -9.45
C LEU A 49 -3.93 7.64 -9.54
N ASN A 50 -4.67 7.71 -8.46
CA ASN A 50 -5.83 8.58 -8.33
C ASN A 50 -5.40 10.06 -8.21
N GLU A 51 -6.37 10.97 -8.20
CA GLU A 51 -6.14 12.41 -8.06
C GLU A 51 -5.37 12.77 -6.79
N PHE A 52 -5.58 12.05 -5.68
CA PHE A 52 -4.87 12.31 -4.42
C PHE A 52 -3.38 11.92 -4.50
N SER A 53 -3.07 10.81 -5.17
CA SER A 53 -1.68 10.42 -5.43
C SER A 53 -0.99 11.43 -6.35
N GLN A 54 -1.69 11.91 -7.38
CA GLN A 54 -1.15 12.89 -8.32
C GLN A 54 -0.95 14.26 -7.65
N ALA A 55 -1.93 14.73 -6.86
CA ALA A 55 -1.82 15.96 -6.09
C ALA A 55 -0.64 15.89 -5.10
N PHE A 56 -0.50 14.78 -4.36
CA PHE A 56 0.62 14.55 -3.47
C PHE A 56 1.97 14.68 -4.19
N ILE A 57 2.10 14.09 -5.38
CA ILE A 57 3.33 14.14 -6.17
C ILE A 57 3.67 15.59 -6.55
N VAL A 58 2.68 16.37 -6.96
CA VAL A 58 2.86 17.80 -7.27
C VAL A 58 3.27 18.59 -6.03
N ASP A 59 2.55 18.41 -4.92
CA ASP A 59 2.75 19.19 -3.70
C ASP A 59 4.05 18.85 -2.98
N GLU A 60 4.42 17.56 -2.92
CA GLU A 60 5.59 17.10 -2.17
C GLU A 60 6.88 16.99 -2.99
N LEU A 61 6.77 16.66 -4.27
CA LEU A 61 7.93 16.44 -5.14
C LEU A 61 8.14 17.57 -6.16
N GLY A 62 7.19 18.52 -6.26
CA GLY A 62 7.28 19.67 -7.17
C GLY A 62 7.23 19.30 -8.66
N THR A 63 6.70 18.12 -8.99
CA THR A 63 6.65 17.62 -10.37
C THR A 63 5.36 16.85 -10.62
N GLN A 64 5.10 16.52 -11.88
CA GLN A 64 4.02 15.61 -12.26
C GLN A 64 4.59 14.21 -12.51
N VAL A 65 3.72 13.22 -12.59
CA VAL A 65 4.10 11.87 -13.05
C VAL A 65 4.64 12.00 -14.48
N PRO A 66 5.88 11.57 -14.76
CA PRO A 66 6.44 11.65 -16.10
C PRO A 66 5.66 10.79 -17.11
N GLU A 67 5.52 11.29 -18.33
CA GLU A 67 4.80 10.59 -19.41
C GLU A 67 5.39 9.20 -19.69
N ASN A 68 6.70 9.04 -19.60
CA ASN A 68 7.37 7.76 -19.81
C ASN A 68 7.09 6.69 -18.74
N LEU A 69 6.42 7.04 -17.63
CA LEU A 69 5.92 6.09 -16.64
C LEU A 69 4.48 5.66 -16.93
N LEU A 70 3.78 6.38 -17.84
CA LEU A 70 2.41 6.05 -18.21
C LEU A 70 2.41 4.86 -19.18
N VAL A 71 1.44 3.98 -18.98
CA VAL A 71 1.24 2.77 -19.80
C VAL A 71 -0.07 2.92 -20.58
N ASP A 72 -0.07 2.51 -21.85
CA ASP A 72 -1.28 2.58 -22.68
C ASP A 72 -2.42 1.67 -22.17
N PRO A 73 -3.65 2.17 -22.07
CA PRO A 73 -4.05 3.57 -22.16
C PRO A 73 -3.55 4.40 -20.96
N GLU A 74 -2.90 5.53 -21.21
CA GLU A 74 -2.26 6.37 -20.18
C GLU A 74 -3.21 6.81 -19.06
N TRP A 75 -4.48 6.97 -19.45
CA TRP A 75 -5.55 7.39 -18.56
C TRP A 75 -6.70 6.42 -18.63
N ILE A 76 -7.13 5.93 -17.47
CA ILE A 76 -8.23 4.98 -17.35
C ILE A 76 -9.28 5.51 -16.39
N HIS A 77 -10.54 5.11 -16.62
CA HIS A 77 -11.65 5.44 -15.74
C HIS A 77 -12.07 4.22 -14.93
N PHE A 78 -12.59 4.45 -13.73
CA PHE A 78 -13.17 3.37 -12.95
C PHE A 78 -14.53 2.99 -13.51
N ARG A 79 -14.75 1.67 -13.68
CA ARG A 79 -16.04 1.12 -14.06
C ARG A 79 -16.43 -0.02 -13.13
N TYR A 80 -17.64 0.08 -12.58
CA TYR A 80 -18.26 -1.00 -11.85
C TYR A 80 -18.92 -1.96 -12.84
N PHE A 81 -18.71 -3.27 -12.66
CA PHE A 81 -19.28 -4.30 -13.49
C PHE A 81 -19.94 -5.40 -12.63
N ASP A 82 -21.27 -5.38 -12.54
CA ASP A 82 -22.04 -6.51 -11.99
C ASP A 82 -22.25 -7.54 -13.11
N TRP A 83 -21.48 -8.59 -13.07
CA TRP A 83 -21.48 -9.64 -14.10
C TRP A 83 -22.83 -10.37 -14.19
N ASP A 84 -23.44 -10.68 -13.04
CA ASP A 84 -24.66 -11.49 -12.97
C ASP A 84 -25.87 -10.74 -13.52
N ARG A 85 -25.84 -9.40 -13.56
CA ARG A 85 -26.89 -8.52 -14.06
C ARG A 85 -26.57 -7.88 -15.40
N ASP A 86 -25.36 -8.04 -15.89
CA ASP A 86 -24.80 -7.32 -17.04
C ASP A 86 -24.92 -5.78 -16.90
N ILE A 87 -24.68 -5.26 -15.71
CA ILE A 87 -24.69 -3.82 -15.43
C ILE A 87 -23.27 -3.29 -15.41
N ARG A 88 -22.99 -2.28 -16.23
CA ARG A 88 -21.69 -1.60 -16.32
C ARG A 88 -21.87 -0.11 -16.13
N GLU A 89 -21.28 0.42 -15.09
CA GLU A 89 -21.40 1.84 -14.75
C GLU A 89 -20.01 2.46 -14.63
N ALA A 90 -19.67 3.35 -15.56
CA ALA A 90 -18.46 4.14 -15.53
C ALA A 90 -18.65 5.35 -14.62
N THR A 91 -17.61 5.63 -13.81
CA THR A 91 -17.54 6.84 -12.99
C THR A 91 -16.74 7.93 -13.70
N THR A 92 -16.75 9.14 -13.14
CA THR A 92 -15.90 10.24 -13.61
C THR A 92 -14.47 10.17 -13.07
N LEU A 93 -14.18 9.21 -12.17
CA LEU A 93 -12.85 9.01 -11.61
C LEU A 93 -11.85 8.64 -12.70
N LYS A 94 -10.78 9.41 -12.78
CA LYS A 94 -9.71 9.24 -13.76
C LYS A 94 -8.40 8.95 -13.05
N PHE A 95 -7.70 7.93 -13.53
CA PHE A 95 -6.43 7.47 -12.97
C PHE A 95 -5.33 7.56 -13.99
N ALA A 96 -4.14 7.97 -13.57
CA ALA A 96 -2.94 7.76 -14.35
C ALA A 96 -2.53 6.28 -14.26
N ASN A 97 -2.37 5.65 -15.39
CA ASN A 97 -2.06 4.23 -15.51
C ASN A 97 -0.55 4.04 -15.58
N VAL A 98 0.07 3.55 -14.52
CA VAL A 98 1.53 3.41 -14.42
C VAL A 98 1.97 1.96 -14.22
N ASP A 99 3.17 1.64 -14.68
CA ASP A 99 3.87 0.44 -14.22
C ASP A 99 4.39 0.66 -12.79
N ARG A 100 4.10 -0.27 -11.88
CA ARG A 100 4.43 -0.11 -10.46
C ARG A 100 5.91 -0.22 -10.16
N LYS A 101 6.62 -1.06 -10.91
CA LYS A 101 8.07 -1.20 -10.74
C LYS A 101 8.78 0.08 -11.14
N ALA A 102 8.45 0.60 -12.32
CA ALA A 102 8.99 1.87 -12.82
C ALA A 102 8.59 3.06 -11.94
N PHE A 103 7.36 3.08 -11.42
CA PHE A 103 6.90 4.13 -10.51
C PHE A 103 7.64 4.13 -9.17
N ASP A 104 7.79 2.94 -8.54
CA ASP A 104 8.52 2.83 -7.27
C ASP A 104 10.02 3.19 -7.48
N GLU A 105 10.63 2.78 -8.60
CA GLU A 105 12.00 3.16 -8.97
C GLU A 105 12.15 4.68 -9.19
N TRP A 106 11.21 5.30 -9.88
CA TRP A 106 11.19 6.74 -10.05
C TRP A 106 11.09 7.49 -8.72
N LEU A 107 10.25 7.02 -7.79
CA LEU A 107 10.17 7.59 -6.44
C LEU A 107 11.51 7.50 -5.69
N MET A 108 12.27 6.41 -5.85
CA MET A 108 13.60 6.28 -5.25
C MET A 108 14.57 7.35 -5.73
N GLY A 109 14.39 7.87 -6.95
CA GLY A 109 15.18 8.99 -7.48
C GLY A 109 15.08 10.30 -6.69
N PHE A 110 14.13 10.42 -5.77
CA PHE A 110 13.98 11.59 -4.86
C PHE A 110 14.63 11.38 -3.50
N LEU A 111 15.30 10.24 -3.27
CA LEU A 111 16.01 10.01 -2.02
C LEU A 111 17.29 10.83 -1.99
N PRO A 112 17.58 11.55 -0.88
CA PRO A 112 18.83 12.28 -0.71
C PRO A 112 20.03 11.35 -0.47
N ASP A 113 21.24 11.89 -0.65
CA ASP A 113 22.51 11.14 -0.53
C ASP A 113 22.76 10.53 0.87
N ASN A 114 22.12 11.06 1.91
CA ASN A 114 22.23 10.54 3.27
C ASN A 114 21.22 9.42 3.58
N VAL A 115 20.52 8.90 2.56
CA VAL A 115 19.72 7.69 2.63
C VAL A 115 20.49 6.54 2.00
N THR A 116 20.93 5.59 2.81
CA THR A 116 21.53 4.34 2.33
C THR A 116 20.43 3.33 2.03
N VAL A 117 20.33 2.88 0.78
CA VAL A 117 19.34 1.87 0.36
C VAL A 117 20.04 0.51 0.22
N ILE A 118 19.50 -0.51 0.88
CA ILE A 118 20.00 -1.89 0.79
C ILE A 118 18.82 -2.84 0.53
N ASP A 119 18.90 -3.55 -0.56
CA ASP A 119 17.95 -4.59 -0.97
C ASP A 119 18.42 -6.00 -0.55
N ASP A 120 17.58 -7.02 -0.80
CA ASP A 120 17.81 -8.40 -0.39
C ASP A 120 18.12 -8.55 1.11
N LEU A 121 17.62 -7.62 1.95
CA LEU A 121 17.86 -7.57 3.38
C LEU A 121 16.54 -7.47 4.16
N ARG A 122 16.29 -8.44 5.04
CA ARG A 122 15.06 -8.50 5.83
C ARG A 122 15.30 -8.23 7.30
N LEU A 123 14.32 -7.62 7.95
CA LEU A 123 14.20 -7.56 9.40
C LEU A 123 13.81 -8.95 9.93
N ILE A 124 14.59 -9.49 10.88
CA ILE A 124 14.28 -10.76 11.54
C ILE A 124 13.90 -10.57 13.01
N HIS A 125 14.47 -9.56 13.68
CA HIS A 125 14.13 -9.24 15.05
C HIS A 125 14.26 -7.75 15.32
N LEU A 126 13.40 -7.23 16.19
CA LEU A 126 13.51 -5.88 16.74
C LEU A 126 13.28 -5.91 18.25
N SER A 127 14.00 -5.05 18.94
CA SER A 127 13.76 -4.71 20.34
C SER A 127 13.94 -3.20 20.53
N GLN A 128 13.34 -2.65 21.55
CA GLN A 128 13.45 -1.22 21.83
C GLN A 128 13.59 -0.96 23.33
N THR A 129 14.36 0.07 23.62
CA THR A 129 14.46 0.70 24.94
C THR A 129 13.75 2.06 24.90
N ARG A 130 13.88 2.83 25.97
CA ARG A 130 13.40 4.22 25.99
C ARG A 130 14.18 5.11 25.01
N ASP A 131 15.44 4.80 24.71
CA ASP A 131 16.35 5.68 23.99
C ASP A 131 16.65 5.25 22.56
N GLU A 132 16.57 3.97 22.25
CA GLU A 132 16.93 3.42 20.94
C GLU A 132 16.14 2.15 20.57
N VAL A 133 16.17 1.82 19.28
CA VAL A 133 15.69 0.56 18.72
C VAL A 133 16.90 -0.23 18.23
N THR A 134 16.97 -1.51 18.59
CA THR A 134 17.94 -2.48 18.06
C THR A 134 17.24 -3.38 17.05
N VAL A 135 17.80 -3.53 15.87
CA VAL A 135 17.28 -4.42 14.82
C VAL A 135 18.31 -5.48 14.46
N GLN A 136 17.84 -6.67 14.15
CA GLN A 136 18.61 -7.74 13.56
C GLN A 136 18.16 -7.93 12.12
N LEU A 137 19.11 -7.86 11.21
CA LEU A 137 18.91 -7.94 9.77
C LEU A 137 19.63 -9.18 9.23
N GLN A 138 19.07 -9.77 8.19
CA GLN A 138 19.65 -10.95 7.55
C GLN A 138 19.35 -10.91 6.04
N ALA A 139 20.23 -11.48 5.22
CA ALA A 139 19.96 -11.66 3.80
C ALA A 139 18.64 -12.39 3.59
N ALA A 140 17.84 -11.90 2.65
CA ALA A 140 16.46 -12.38 2.51
C ALA A 140 16.36 -13.76 1.87
N ASP A 141 17.34 -14.11 1.03
CA ASP A 141 17.43 -15.36 0.27
C ASP A 141 18.22 -16.47 0.99
N ASP A 142 18.98 -16.14 2.07
CA ASP A 142 19.75 -17.09 2.84
C ASP A 142 19.43 -17.03 4.33
N VAL A 143 18.73 -18.03 4.83
CA VAL A 143 18.38 -18.17 6.25
C VAL A 143 19.57 -18.50 7.15
N ASN A 144 20.71 -18.90 6.58
CA ASN A 144 21.93 -19.19 7.29
C ASN A 144 22.97 -18.06 7.20
N ALA A 145 22.65 -16.99 6.48
CA ALA A 145 23.52 -15.81 6.41
C ALA A 145 23.75 -15.20 7.80
N ASP A 146 24.87 -14.54 7.97
CA ASP A 146 25.21 -13.83 9.19
C ASP A 146 24.16 -12.79 9.54
N VAL A 147 23.84 -12.69 10.82
CA VAL A 147 22.91 -11.69 11.36
C VAL A 147 23.68 -10.40 11.63
N ILE A 148 23.20 -9.32 11.04
CA ILE A 148 23.75 -7.99 11.23
C ILE A 148 22.90 -7.28 12.28
N THR A 149 23.52 -6.80 13.37
CA THR A 149 22.85 -6.01 14.40
C THR A 149 23.15 -4.53 14.20
N VAL A 150 22.10 -3.71 14.10
CA VAL A 150 22.19 -2.26 13.90
C VAL A 150 21.24 -1.57 14.88
N THR A 151 21.61 -0.38 15.34
CA THR A 151 20.76 0.43 16.21
C THR A 151 20.27 1.68 15.51
N CYS A 152 19.12 2.22 15.96
CA CYS A 152 18.62 3.50 15.49
C CYS A 152 17.83 4.23 16.58
N SER A 153 17.70 5.55 16.43
CA SER A 153 16.85 6.33 17.33
C SER A 153 15.37 6.02 17.12
N TYR A 154 14.95 5.83 15.87
CA TYR A 154 13.58 5.48 15.48
C TYR A 154 13.57 4.44 14.35
N LEU A 155 12.56 3.59 14.35
CA LEU A 155 12.29 2.65 13.26
C LEU A 155 10.96 3.02 12.60
N LEU A 156 10.91 3.01 11.27
CA LEU A 156 9.69 3.12 10.49
C LEU A 156 9.40 1.79 9.76
N GLY A 157 8.36 1.09 10.18
CA GLY A 157 7.85 -0.07 9.47
C GLY A 157 6.92 0.36 8.33
N ALA A 158 7.36 0.13 7.10
CA ALA A 158 6.64 0.37 5.85
C ALA A 158 6.64 -0.89 4.95
N ASP A 159 6.74 -2.05 5.59
CA ASP A 159 6.97 -3.37 5.02
C ASP A 159 5.66 -4.08 4.57
N GLY A 160 4.61 -3.30 4.35
CA GLY A 160 3.41 -3.69 3.63
C GLY A 160 2.49 -4.65 4.41
N PRO A 161 1.65 -5.44 3.68
CA PRO A 161 0.55 -6.18 4.30
C PRO A 161 1.00 -7.31 5.22
N ARG A 162 2.20 -7.86 5.01
CA ARG A 162 2.78 -8.92 5.85
C ARG A 162 3.84 -8.39 6.81
N SER A 163 3.70 -7.14 7.22
CA SER A 163 4.68 -6.43 8.04
C SER A 163 5.28 -7.28 9.16
N GLU A 164 6.58 -7.54 9.06
CA GLU A 164 7.36 -8.15 10.13
C GLU A 164 7.51 -7.19 11.30
N THR A 165 7.70 -5.90 10.98
CA THR A 165 7.77 -4.84 11.97
C THR A 165 6.53 -4.84 12.87
N ARG A 166 5.32 -4.86 12.26
CA ARG A 166 4.05 -4.88 13.02
C ARG A 166 3.90 -6.13 13.86
N ARG A 167 4.30 -7.30 13.32
CA ARG A 167 4.17 -8.58 14.02
C ARG A 167 4.92 -8.64 15.33
N GLN A 168 6.02 -7.90 15.45
CA GLN A 168 6.85 -7.86 16.65
C GLN A 168 6.46 -6.78 17.66
N LEU A 169 5.43 -5.98 17.35
CA LEU A 169 4.91 -4.98 18.27
C LEU A 169 3.70 -5.49 19.04
N PRO A 170 3.44 -4.98 20.28
CA PRO A 170 2.27 -5.31 21.06
C PRO A 170 1.02 -4.55 20.57
N VAL A 171 0.69 -4.74 19.29
CA VAL A 171 -0.43 -4.09 18.61
C VAL A 171 -1.32 -5.12 17.91
N SER A 172 -2.55 -4.73 17.54
CA SER A 172 -3.48 -5.59 16.81
C SER A 172 -2.86 -6.10 15.51
N GLN A 173 -3.08 -7.37 15.19
CA GLN A 173 -2.63 -7.96 13.93
C GLN A 173 -3.74 -7.86 12.88
N LEU A 174 -3.35 -7.66 11.61
CA LEU A 174 -4.29 -7.50 10.51
C LEU A 174 -4.67 -8.83 9.89
N LYS A 175 -5.93 -8.98 9.52
CA LYS A 175 -6.37 -10.04 8.61
C LYS A 175 -5.95 -9.67 7.18
N LEU A 176 -5.73 -10.69 6.36
CA LEU A 176 -5.26 -10.51 5.00
C LEU A 176 -6.27 -11.07 4.00
N TYR A 177 -6.62 -10.27 3.00
CA TYR A 177 -7.15 -10.78 1.74
C TYR A 177 -6.02 -11.50 1.00
N LYS A 178 -6.35 -12.61 0.35
CA LYS A 178 -5.47 -13.21 -0.66
C LYS A 178 -5.81 -12.60 -2.01
N THR A 179 -4.81 -12.34 -2.83
CA THR A 179 -5.00 -11.85 -4.19
C THR A 179 -4.20 -12.72 -5.15
N LEU A 180 -4.81 -13.03 -6.29
CA LEU A 180 -4.13 -13.61 -7.44
C LEU A 180 -4.25 -12.63 -8.60
N GLN A 181 -3.19 -12.49 -9.36
CA GLN A 181 -3.11 -11.56 -10.48
C GLN A 181 -2.41 -12.25 -11.64
N ASP A 182 -3.12 -12.32 -12.77
CA ASP A 182 -2.60 -12.84 -14.03
C ASP A 182 -2.32 -11.68 -14.99
N TYR A 183 -1.21 -11.78 -15.70
CA TYR A 183 -0.82 -10.88 -16.78
C TYR A 183 -1.08 -11.61 -18.09
N LEU A 184 -2.14 -11.20 -18.79
CA LEU A 184 -2.71 -11.91 -19.93
C LEU A 184 -2.49 -11.10 -21.22
N PRO A 185 -1.75 -11.62 -22.22
CA PRO A 185 -1.56 -10.93 -23.49
C PRO A 185 -2.89 -10.61 -24.17
N LEU A 186 -3.05 -9.39 -24.65
CA LEU A 186 -4.21 -8.97 -25.42
C LEU A 186 -4.21 -9.63 -26.80
N THR A 187 -5.38 -10.07 -27.25
CA THR A 187 -5.62 -10.59 -28.62
C THR A 187 -6.52 -9.66 -29.43
N GLY A 188 -6.94 -8.54 -28.84
CA GLY A 188 -7.80 -7.54 -29.46
C GLY A 188 -7.73 -6.21 -28.71
N SER A 189 -8.63 -5.29 -29.05
CA SER A 189 -8.73 -4.02 -28.35
C SER A 189 -9.37 -4.16 -26.97
N VAL A 190 -9.00 -3.30 -26.05
CA VAL A 190 -9.60 -3.17 -24.73
C VAL A 190 -10.00 -1.71 -24.50
N GLU A 191 -11.10 -1.50 -23.79
CA GLU A 191 -11.55 -0.17 -23.43
C GLU A 191 -10.71 0.40 -22.27
N PRO A 192 -10.56 1.75 -22.16
CA PRO A 192 -9.72 2.39 -21.15
C PRO A 192 -10.38 2.44 -19.76
N TYR A 193 -10.77 1.28 -19.25
CA TYR A 193 -11.39 1.17 -17.92
C TYR A 193 -10.58 0.27 -16.98
N PHE A 194 -10.55 0.67 -15.73
CA PHE A 194 -10.38 -0.25 -14.63
C PHE A 194 -11.74 -0.82 -14.30
N ASP A 195 -11.95 -2.08 -14.62
CA ASP A 195 -13.17 -2.78 -14.28
C ASP A 195 -13.05 -3.46 -12.93
N CYS A 196 -13.91 -3.08 -11.99
CA CYS A 196 -14.13 -3.80 -10.75
C CYS A 196 -15.32 -4.74 -10.94
N VAL A 197 -15.06 -6.04 -11.04
CA VAL A 197 -16.03 -7.05 -11.48
C VAL A 197 -16.56 -7.86 -10.30
N TYR A 198 -17.86 -7.81 -10.11
CA TYR A 198 -18.57 -8.64 -9.14
C TYR A 198 -19.29 -9.78 -9.88
N ALA A 199 -18.92 -11.02 -9.56
CA ALA A 199 -19.47 -12.23 -10.17
C ALA A 199 -19.72 -13.29 -9.08
N ARG A 200 -20.96 -13.40 -8.62
CA ARG A 200 -21.34 -14.32 -7.51
C ARG A 200 -21.20 -15.80 -7.90
N GLY A 201 -21.41 -16.10 -9.19
CA GLY A 201 -21.30 -17.46 -9.72
C GLY A 201 -19.91 -18.09 -9.58
N ILE A 202 -18.86 -17.30 -9.26
CA ILE A 202 -17.52 -17.83 -9.04
C ILE A 202 -17.44 -18.62 -7.73
N GLY A 203 -18.01 -18.11 -6.63
CA GLY A 203 -18.11 -18.78 -5.34
C GLY A 203 -18.10 -17.83 -4.15
N ASP A 204 -18.54 -18.33 -2.99
CA ASP A 204 -18.75 -17.52 -1.77
C ASP A 204 -17.46 -16.91 -1.20
N ASP A 205 -16.32 -17.56 -1.41
CA ASP A 205 -15.00 -17.08 -0.98
C ASP A 205 -14.42 -15.97 -1.88
N TYR A 206 -15.07 -15.73 -3.04
CA TYR A 206 -14.65 -14.73 -4.01
C TYR A 206 -15.22 -13.35 -3.65
N GLY A 207 -14.36 -12.39 -3.41
CA GLY A 207 -14.77 -11.03 -3.09
C GLY A 207 -15.15 -10.26 -4.36
N TYR A 208 -14.17 -10.03 -5.22
CA TYR A 208 -14.35 -9.37 -6.52
C TYR A 208 -13.15 -9.64 -7.43
N GLY A 209 -13.33 -9.42 -8.72
CA GLY A 209 -12.25 -9.35 -9.69
C GLY A 209 -11.99 -7.93 -10.14
N TYR A 210 -10.85 -7.73 -10.80
CA TYR A 210 -10.57 -6.51 -11.51
C TYR A 210 -9.82 -6.80 -12.81
N VAL A 211 -10.05 -5.95 -13.81
CA VAL A 211 -9.35 -5.99 -15.09
C VAL A 211 -8.80 -4.61 -15.39
N VAL A 212 -7.50 -4.54 -15.69
CA VAL A 212 -6.78 -3.30 -15.97
C VAL A 212 -5.98 -3.44 -17.24
N PRO A 213 -6.19 -2.62 -18.27
CA PRO A 213 -5.33 -2.61 -19.47
C PRO A 213 -3.94 -2.08 -19.14
N LYS A 214 -2.91 -2.73 -19.72
CA LYS A 214 -1.49 -2.43 -19.53
C LYS A 214 -0.70 -2.61 -20.83
N GLY A 215 -0.94 -1.77 -21.82
CA GLY A 215 -0.26 -1.85 -23.11
C GLY A 215 -0.68 -3.09 -23.90
N ASP A 216 0.25 -4.01 -24.07
CA ASP A 216 0.04 -5.26 -24.81
C ASP A 216 -0.65 -6.38 -24.04
N HIS A 217 -0.97 -6.15 -22.76
CA HIS A 217 -1.62 -7.13 -21.90
C HIS A 217 -2.67 -6.49 -20.99
N ILE A 218 -3.45 -7.32 -20.32
CA ILE A 218 -4.28 -6.92 -19.20
C ILE A 218 -3.76 -7.56 -17.92
N ILE A 219 -4.01 -6.86 -16.81
CA ILE A 219 -3.94 -7.45 -15.49
C ILE A 219 -5.35 -7.91 -15.13
N LEU A 220 -5.53 -9.21 -14.90
CA LEU A 220 -6.75 -9.78 -14.35
C LEU A 220 -6.49 -10.23 -12.92
N GLY A 221 -7.10 -9.56 -11.97
CA GLY A 221 -6.93 -9.85 -10.56
C GLY A 221 -8.18 -10.44 -9.92
N SER A 222 -7.98 -11.26 -8.89
CA SER A 222 -9.02 -11.77 -8.01
C SER A 222 -8.67 -11.51 -6.56
N VAL A 223 -9.64 -11.05 -5.78
CA VAL A 223 -9.53 -10.77 -4.35
C VAL A 223 -10.42 -11.74 -3.59
N PHE A 224 -9.84 -12.42 -2.61
CA PHE A 224 -10.50 -13.45 -1.82
C PHE A 224 -10.58 -13.03 -0.35
N PHE A 225 -11.71 -13.30 0.29
CA PHE A 225 -11.91 -12.99 1.70
C PHE A 225 -10.87 -13.67 2.60
N PRO A 226 -10.56 -13.09 3.79
CA PRO A 226 -9.68 -13.71 4.75
C PRO A 226 -10.14 -15.12 5.14
N GLY A 227 -9.21 -16.08 5.07
CA GLY A 227 -9.52 -17.49 5.34
C GLY A 227 -9.98 -18.32 4.13
N SER A 228 -10.16 -17.69 2.95
CA SER A 228 -10.59 -18.39 1.72
C SER A 228 -9.71 -19.57 1.37
N LYS A 229 -10.37 -20.64 0.93
CA LYS A 229 -9.77 -21.87 0.42
C LYS A 229 -9.94 -21.95 -1.08
N HIS A 230 -9.15 -22.80 -1.73
CA HIS A 230 -9.27 -23.07 -3.17
C HIS A 230 -9.13 -21.85 -4.09
N VAL A 231 -8.37 -20.83 -3.66
CA VAL A 231 -8.21 -19.54 -4.38
C VAL A 231 -7.79 -19.72 -5.84
N ASN A 232 -6.88 -20.66 -6.14
CA ASN A 232 -6.45 -20.94 -7.52
C ASN A 232 -7.63 -21.39 -8.40
N LYS A 233 -8.44 -22.34 -7.92
CA LYS A 233 -9.60 -22.82 -8.66
C LYS A 233 -10.65 -21.74 -8.90
N LEU A 234 -10.86 -20.86 -7.91
CA LEU A 234 -11.82 -19.75 -8.05
C LEU A 234 -11.28 -18.68 -9.01
N HIS A 235 -9.96 -18.43 -8.98
CA HIS A 235 -9.32 -17.52 -9.92
C HIS A 235 -9.39 -18.04 -11.37
N GLU A 236 -9.12 -19.33 -11.58
CA GLU A 236 -9.27 -19.98 -12.89
C GLU A 236 -10.69 -19.83 -13.43
N LYS A 237 -11.72 -20.04 -12.58
CA LYS A 237 -13.10 -19.77 -12.98
C LYS A 237 -13.34 -18.30 -13.37
N ALA A 238 -12.69 -17.34 -12.69
CA ALA A 238 -12.79 -15.93 -13.05
C ALA A 238 -12.13 -15.67 -14.41
N VAL A 239 -10.94 -16.22 -14.64
CA VAL A 239 -10.25 -16.14 -15.94
C VAL A 239 -11.13 -16.72 -17.05
N ASP A 240 -11.66 -17.91 -16.87
CA ASP A 240 -12.54 -18.55 -17.87
C ASP A 240 -13.81 -17.69 -18.11
N LEU A 241 -14.45 -17.20 -17.05
CA LEU A 241 -15.67 -16.42 -17.15
C LEU A 241 -15.44 -15.09 -17.90
N TYR A 242 -14.35 -14.38 -17.58
CA TYR A 242 -14.08 -13.05 -18.13
C TYR A 242 -13.61 -13.11 -19.58
N SER A 243 -13.11 -14.26 -20.07
CA SER A 243 -12.75 -14.46 -21.48
C SER A 243 -13.95 -14.27 -22.44
N ALA A 244 -15.18 -14.36 -21.93
CA ALA A 244 -16.39 -14.07 -22.71
C ALA A 244 -16.55 -12.58 -23.07
N TYR A 245 -15.86 -11.68 -22.36
CA TYR A 245 -15.96 -10.24 -22.57
C TYR A 245 -14.65 -9.59 -22.98
N TYR A 246 -13.52 -10.02 -22.40
CA TYR A 246 -12.21 -9.46 -22.70
C TYR A 246 -11.44 -10.36 -23.66
N ASN A 247 -10.77 -9.74 -24.63
CA ASN A 247 -9.99 -10.44 -25.64
C ASN A 247 -8.54 -10.64 -25.16
N TYR A 248 -8.22 -11.80 -24.60
CA TYR A 248 -6.89 -12.16 -24.15
C TYR A 248 -6.56 -13.62 -24.42
N SER A 249 -5.25 -13.93 -24.41
CA SER A 249 -4.76 -15.30 -24.44
C SER A 249 -4.33 -15.76 -23.05
N THR A 250 -4.57 -17.01 -22.73
CA THR A 250 -4.00 -17.66 -21.53
C THR A 250 -2.66 -18.34 -21.81
N GLU A 251 -2.18 -18.32 -23.04
CA GLU A 251 -0.84 -18.76 -23.40
C GLU A 251 0.19 -17.75 -22.88
N HIS A 252 1.29 -18.24 -22.30
CA HIS A 252 2.37 -17.43 -21.72
C HIS A 252 1.93 -16.51 -20.57
N MET A 253 0.95 -16.94 -19.81
CA MET A 253 0.46 -16.23 -18.63
C MET A 253 1.53 -16.20 -17.53
N ARG A 254 1.74 -14.99 -16.94
CA ARG A 254 2.45 -14.83 -15.67
C ARG A 254 1.43 -14.69 -14.57
N ARG A 255 1.53 -15.49 -13.49
CA ARG A 255 0.68 -15.40 -12.31
C ARG A 255 1.46 -14.97 -11.10
N GLU A 256 0.89 -14.07 -10.32
CA GLU A 256 1.41 -13.63 -9.03
C GLU A 256 0.38 -13.85 -7.92
N ALA A 257 0.87 -14.25 -6.75
CA ALA A 257 0.07 -14.33 -5.53
C ALA A 257 0.56 -13.27 -4.53
N TRP A 258 -0.36 -12.49 -4.01
CA TRP A 258 -0.05 -11.44 -3.06
C TRP A 258 -1.08 -11.36 -1.94
N ASN A 259 -0.89 -10.40 -1.04
CA ASN A 259 -1.85 -10.09 0.01
C ASN A 259 -2.16 -8.60 0.02
N ALA A 260 -3.38 -8.28 0.43
CA ALA A 260 -3.78 -6.94 0.84
C ALA A 260 -4.35 -7.01 2.25
N ILE A 261 -4.27 -5.93 2.99
CA ILE A 261 -4.82 -5.90 4.34
C ILE A 261 -6.35 -5.79 4.34
N SER A 262 -6.97 -6.40 5.34
CA SER A 262 -8.38 -6.24 5.61
C SER A 262 -8.55 -5.32 6.83
N VAL A 263 -8.89 -4.07 6.57
CA VAL A 263 -9.20 -3.08 7.62
C VAL A 263 -10.68 -3.16 7.92
N THR A 264 -11.04 -3.60 9.12
CA THR A 264 -12.44 -3.83 9.52
C THR A 264 -12.88 -2.93 10.67
N SER A 265 -11.93 -2.30 11.33
CA SER A 265 -12.20 -1.38 12.45
C SER A 265 -11.15 -0.27 12.54
N VAL A 266 -11.47 0.80 13.25
CA VAL A 266 -10.52 1.89 13.54
C VAL A 266 -9.34 1.42 14.41
N ALA A 267 -9.52 0.32 15.16
CA ALA A 267 -8.45 -0.29 15.95
C ALA A 267 -7.37 -0.97 15.10
N ASP A 268 -7.67 -1.24 13.83
CA ASP A 268 -6.70 -1.77 12.87
C ASP A 268 -5.68 -0.73 12.43
N ILE A 269 -6.02 0.57 12.56
CA ILE A 269 -5.16 1.69 12.20
C ILE A 269 -4.26 2.02 13.38
N VAL A 270 -2.99 1.65 13.26
CA VAL A 270 -1.99 1.78 14.32
C VAL A 270 -0.80 2.61 13.83
N GLY A 271 -0.55 3.73 14.50
CA GLY A 271 0.62 4.58 14.18
C GLY A 271 1.97 3.97 14.61
N GLY A 272 1.96 2.95 15.48
CA GLY A 272 3.17 2.32 16.00
C GLY A 272 3.13 2.10 17.52
N HIS A 273 4.28 1.76 18.09
CA HIS A 273 4.49 1.58 19.52
C HIS A 273 5.90 2.03 19.93
N GLY A 274 6.01 2.83 21.00
CA GLY A 274 7.30 3.33 21.47
C GLY A 274 8.03 4.17 20.43
N ARG A 275 9.20 3.70 20.01
CA ARG A 275 10.05 4.32 18.99
C ARG A 275 9.87 3.72 17.60
N VAL A 276 8.93 2.80 17.44
CA VAL A 276 8.62 2.16 16.18
C VAL A 276 7.32 2.71 15.61
N LEU A 277 7.40 3.41 14.47
CA LEU A 277 6.27 3.94 13.74
C LEU A 277 5.87 2.96 12.62
N LEU A 278 4.60 2.99 12.21
CA LEU A 278 4.06 2.13 11.14
C LEU A 278 3.35 2.99 10.10
N ALA A 279 3.67 2.83 8.82
CA ALA A 279 3.06 3.56 7.71
C ALA A 279 2.52 2.63 6.61
N GLY A 280 1.64 3.15 5.77
CA GLY A 280 1.00 2.39 4.71
C GLY A 280 0.24 1.18 5.24
N GLU A 281 0.25 0.07 4.49
CA GLU A 281 -0.44 -1.16 4.88
C GLU A 281 0.08 -1.74 6.21
N ALA A 282 1.36 -1.57 6.54
CA ALA A 282 1.89 -1.98 7.84
C ALA A 282 1.18 -1.27 9.01
N GLY A 283 0.80 -0.02 8.84
CA GLY A 283 0.04 0.78 9.79
C GLY A 283 -1.48 0.53 9.77
N GLY A 284 -1.99 -0.33 8.88
CA GLY A 284 -3.42 -0.47 8.66
C GLY A 284 -4.01 0.72 7.90
N ILE A 285 -3.18 1.48 7.17
CA ILE A 285 -3.56 2.70 6.49
C ILE A 285 -3.84 2.37 5.01
N PHE A 286 -5.09 2.09 4.73
CA PHE A 286 -5.56 1.55 3.45
C PHE A 286 -7.08 1.77 3.33
N SER A 287 -7.58 1.99 2.12
CA SER A 287 -9.02 2.15 1.91
C SER A 287 -9.75 0.81 2.05
N PRO A 288 -10.65 0.66 3.03
CA PRO A 288 -11.42 -0.58 3.18
C PRO A 288 -12.46 -0.79 2.07
N SER A 289 -12.85 0.27 1.36
CA SER A 289 -13.93 0.23 0.36
C SER A 289 -13.44 0.08 -1.08
N SER A 290 -12.31 0.70 -1.43
CA SER A 290 -11.82 0.73 -2.81
C SER A 290 -10.55 -0.08 -3.05
N GLY A 291 -9.90 -0.57 -1.99
CA GLY A 291 -8.60 -1.22 -2.12
C GLY A 291 -7.46 -0.26 -2.53
N GLU A 292 -7.71 1.04 -2.45
CA GLU A 292 -6.72 2.08 -2.73
C GLU A 292 -5.73 2.17 -1.57
N GLY A 293 -4.42 2.20 -1.89
CA GLY A 293 -3.36 2.24 -0.89
C GLY A 293 -2.20 3.16 -1.24
N ILE A 294 -2.04 3.58 -2.50
CA ILE A 294 -0.85 4.34 -2.92
C ILE A 294 -0.86 5.74 -2.31
N SER A 295 -1.97 6.49 -2.40
CA SER A 295 -2.05 7.83 -1.81
C SER A 295 -1.90 7.78 -0.29
N PHE A 296 -2.50 6.79 0.35
CA PHE A 296 -2.35 6.57 1.79
C PHE A 296 -0.91 6.23 2.18
N ALA A 297 -0.22 5.41 1.37
CA ALA A 297 1.17 5.05 1.60
C ALA A 297 2.10 6.26 1.49
N LEU A 298 1.97 7.04 0.41
CA LEU A 298 2.73 8.27 0.19
C LEU A 298 2.56 9.25 1.35
N ASN A 299 1.30 9.57 1.70
CA ASN A 299 1.00 10.51 2.76
C ASN A 299 1.46 10.02 4.14
N SER A 300 1.10 8.80 4.52
CA SER A 300 1.46 8.29 5.86
C SER A 300 2.96 8.11 6.04
N GLY A 301 3.69 7.70 4.99
CA GLY A 301 5.14 7.63 5.01
C GLY A 301 5.78 8.99 5.27
N THR A 302 5.37 10.01 4.50
CA THR A 302 5.85 11.39 4.68
C THR A 302 5.55 11.92 6.09
N LEU A 303 4.32 11.73 6.57
CA LEU A 303 3.95 12.17 7.92
C LEU A 303 4.77 11.48 9.02
N ALA A 304 5.04 10.18 8.86
CA ALA A 304 5.88 9.45 9.81
C ALA A 304 7.33 9.94 9.79
N GLY A 305 7.90 10.15 8.60
CA GLY A 305 9.26 10.68 8.45
C GLY A 305 9.41 12.09 9.04
N ARG A 306 8.46 12.99 8.79
CA ARG A 306 8.42 14.33 9.37
C ARG A 306 8.32 14.29 10.90
N ALA A 307 7.45 13.45 11.44
CA ALA A 307 7.31 13.29 12.88
C ALA A 307 8.61 12.80 13.55
N ILE A 308 9.36 11.93 12.87
CA ILE A 308 10.69 11.51 13.33
C ILE A 308 11.67 12.69 13.28
N ALA A 309 11.71 13.46 12.19
CA ALA A 309 12.58 14.60 12.04
C ALA A 309 12.31 15.69 13.10
N ASP A 310 11.02 16.03 13.31
CA ASP A 310 10.59 17.03 14.30
C ASP A 310 10.93 16.60 15.75
N ALA A 311 10.79 15.31 16.06
CA ALA A 311 11.14 14.77 17.37
C ALA A 311 12.65 14.88 17.65
N HIS A 312 13.49 14.74 16.65
CA HIS A 312 14.94 14.98 16.77
C HIS A 312 15.27 16.44 17.00
N GLU A 313 14.60 17.37 16.32
CA GLU A 313 14.78 18.80 16.52
C GLU A 313 14.39 19.23 17.93
N GLY A 314 13.21 18.78 18.39
CA GLY A 314 12.74 19.05 19.74
C GLY A 314 13.68 18.54 20.83
N ALA A 315 14.27 17.36 20.65
CA ALA A 315 15.26 16.82 21.59
C ALA A 315 16.55 17.65 21.65
N THR A 316 16.94 18.27 20.54
CA THR A 316 18.13 19.15 20.46
C THR A 316 17.87 20.49 21.14
N LEU A 317 16.66 21.06 21.00
CA LEU A 317 16.31 22.38 21.52
C LEU A 317 15.96 22.39 23.02
N ILE A 318 15.38 21.32 23.57
CA ILE A 318 14.80 21.31 24.92
C ILE A 318 15.72 20.63 25.96
N GLY A 319 16.83 20.03 25.55
CA GLY A 319 17.77 19.38 26.46
C GLY A 319 17.10 18.36 27.40
N LYS A 320 16.92 17.15 26.95
CA LYS A 320 16.63 15.89 27.70
C LYS A 320 15.59 15.89 28.86
N ARG A 321 14.66 16.82 28.91
CA ARG A 321 13.65 16.84 29.98
C ARG A 321 12.23 16.93 29.45
N ASN A 322 11.72 15.80 28.93
CA ASN A 322 10.26 15.62 28.85
C ASN A 322 9.86 14.36 29.58
N HIS A 323 8.98 14.51 30.58
CA HIS A 323 8.31 13.42 31.27
C HIS A 323 7.26 12.81 30.33
N PHE A 324 7.71 11.89 29.47
CA PHE A 324 6.77 11.04 28.71
C PHE A 324 6.34 9.85 29.56
N SER A 325 5.10 9.41 29.37
CA SER A 325 4.68 8.10 29.84
C SER A 325 5.63 7.06 29.23
N SER A 326 6.01 6.06 29.97
CA SER A 326 7.05 5.07 29.63
C SER A 326 6.82 4.30 28.31
N GLU A 327 5.74 4.55 27.58
CA GLU A 327 5.27 3.75 26.45
C GLU A 327 5.17 4.51 25.11
N GLU A 328 5.29 5.84 25.06
CA GLU A 328 5.11 6.62 23.84
C GLU A 328 6.27 7.61 23.61
N SER A 329 6.89 7.56 22.42
CA SER A 329 7.91 8.53 22.01
C SER A 329 7.26 9.80 21.44
N GLU A 330 8.01 10.92 21.43
CA GLU A 330 7.56 12.18 20.84
C GLU A 330 7.20 12.01 19.36
N ALA A 331 8.03 11.30 18.58
CA ALA A 331 7.75 11.02 17.18
C ALA A 331 6.42 10.30 16.99
N LEU A 332 6.12 9.30 17.85
CA LEU A 332 4.86 8.57 17.75
C LEU A 332 3.66 9.46 18.09
N ARG A 333 3.78 10.32 19.08
CA ARG A 333 2.75 11.29 19.45
C ARG A 333 2.45 12.25 18.28
N LEU A 334 3.48 12.89 17.72
CA LEU A 334 3.37 13.80 16.58
C LEU A 334 2.74 13.08 15.36
N TYR A 335 3.19 11.87 15.08
CA TYR A 335 2.66 11.08 13.99
C TYR A 335 1.18 10.74 14.16
N ARG A 336 0.76 10.32 15.34
CA ARG A 336 -0.66 10.02 15.64
C ARG A 336 -1.56 11.25 15.46
N GLU A 337 -1.09 12.43 15.86
CA GLU A 337 -1.79 13.69 15.63
C GLU A 337 -1.91 13.98 14.12
N ALA A 338 -0.81 13.86 13.38
CA ALA A 338 -0.77 14.08 11.94
C ALA A 338 -1.63 13.07 11.16
N LEU A 339 -1.76 11.82 11.62
CA LEU A 339 -2.64 10.80 11.05
C LEU A 339 -4.13 11.08 11.25
N GLY A 340 -4.50 12.02 12.10
CA GLY A 340 -5.89 12.30 12.45
C GLY A 340 -6.83 12.45 11.25
N PRO A 341 -6.52 13.25 10.22
CA PRO A 341 -7.35 13.37 9.02
C PRO A 341 -7.52 12.06 8.25
N ILE A 342 -6.43 11.32 8.03
CA ILE A 342 -6.43 10.02 7.34
C ILE A 342 -7.30 9.02 8.12
N ARG A 343 -7.10 8.92 9.43
CA ARG A 343 -7.87 8.04 10.31
C ARG A 343 -9.37 8.33 10.23
N ARG A 344 -9.77 9.62 10.28
CA ARG A 344 -11.18 10.01 10.15
C ARG A 344 -11.75 9.66 8.78
N ASN A 345 -10.96 9.79 7.71
CA ASN A 345 -11.35 9.39 6.37
C ASN A 345 -11.65 7.88 6.32
N ILE A 346 -10.71 7.04 6.77
CA ILE A 346 -10.89 5.58 6.81
C ILE A 346 -12.08 5.19 7.72
N GLU A 347 -12.25 5.86 8.86
CA GLU A 347 -13.40 5.63 9.77
C GLU A 347 -14.74 5.89 9.09
N ARG A 348 -14.86 6.96 8.30
CA ARG A 348 -16.07 7.22 7.52
C ARG A 348 -16.35 6.10 6.54
N ARG A 349 -15.35 5.65 5.80
CA ARG A 349 -15.47 4.53 4.86
C ARG A 349 -15.91 3.25 5.55
N LEU A 350 -15.35 2.92 6.70
CA LEU A 350 -15.76 1.77 7.52
C LEU A 350 -17.25 1.82 7.92
N LYS A 351 -17.79 2.99 8.20
CA LYS A 351 -19.22 3.15 8.54
C LYS A 351 -20.14 2.90 7.34
N PHE A 352 -19.71 3.27 6.14
CA PHE A 352 -20.51 3.13 4.92
C PHE A 352 -20.31 1.79 4.21
N PHE A 353 -19.15 1.17 4.36
CA PHE A 353 -18.82 -0.08 3.68
C PHE A 353 -19.81 -1.24 3.91
N PRO A 354 -20.33 -1.50 5.13
CA PRO A 354 -21.35 -2.54 5.33
C PRO A 354 -22.66 -2.25 4.59
N ILE A 355 -23.02 -0.96 4.47
CA ILE A 355 -24.23 -0.55 3.75
C ILE A 355 -24.03 -0.76 2.25
N MET A 356 -22.89 -0.38 1.70
CA MET A 356 -22.57 -0.56 0.28
C MET A 356 -22.45 -2.04 -0.12
N ASN A 357 -21.96 -2.89 0.77
CA ASN A 357 -21.84 -4.33 0.53
C ASN A 357 -23.10 -5.14 0.88
N SER A 358 -24.10 -4.52 1.52
CA SER A 358 -25.39 -5.18 1.72
C SER A 358 -26.12 -5.37 0.38
N ASP A 359 -27.00 -6.36 0.32
CA ASP A 359 -27.85 -6.57 -0.89
C ASP A 359 -28.70 -5.33 -1.19
N ILE A 360 -29.12 -4.60 -0.15
CA ILE A 360 -29.85 -3.31 -0.27
C ILE A 360 -28.93 -2.23 -0.83
N GLY A 361 -27.68 -2.13 -0.36
CA GLY A 361 -26.71 -1.15 -0.83
C GLY A 361 -26.28 -1.40 -2.27
N LYS A 362 -26.08 -2.67 -2.64
CA LYS A 362 -25.80 -3.09 -4.02
C LYS A 362 -27.00 -2.85 -4.94
N PHE A 363 -28.23 -3.08 -4.44
CA PHE A 363 -29.46 -2.77 -5.15
C PHE A 363 -29.63 -1.25 -5.32
N LEU A 364 -29.44 -0.47 -4.29
CA LEU A 364 -29.53 0.99 -4.34
C LEU A 364 -28.41 1.60 -5.18
N GLY A 365 -27.19 1.05 -5.13
CA GLY A 365 -26.06 1.48 -5.96
C GLY A 365 -26.33 1.37 -7.45
N ALA A 366 -27.08 0.34 -7.88
CA ALA A 366 -27.50 0.18 -9.27
C ALA A 366 -28.52 1.25 -9.75
N TYR A 367 -29.15 1.98 -8.80
CA TYR A 367 -30.13 3.04 -9.11
C TYR A 367 -29.64 4.44 -8.70
N VAL A 368 -28.48 4.54 -8.06
CA VAL A 368 -27.92 5.84 -7.68
C VAL A 368 -27.21 6.43 -8.89
N PRO A 369 -27.59 7.63 -9.34
CA PRO A 369 -26.91 8.27 -10.46
C PRO A 369 -25.39 8.35 -10.24
N PRO A 370 -24.57 8.17 -11.31
CA PRO A 370 -23.10 8.23 -11.21
C PRO A 370 -22.57 9.47 -10.45
N LYS A 371 -23.21 10.64 -10.64
CA LYS A 371 -22.90 11.87 -9.91
C LYS A 371 -23.06 11.79 -8.38
N ILE A 372 -23.91 10.90 -7.90
CA ILE A 372 -24.10 10.67 -6.46
C ILE A 372 -23.06 9.66 -5.99
N ILE A 373 -22.78 8.62 -6.78
CA ILE A 373 -21.68 7.66 -6.54
C ILE A 373 -20.35 8.43 -6.51
N ASP A 374 -20.12 9.33 -7.47
CA ASP A 374 -18.94 10.21 -7.48
C ASP A 374 -18.82 11.06 -6.20
N LYS A 375 -19.93 11.60 -5.72
CA LYS A 375 -19.94 12.37 -4.47
C LYS A 375 -19.60 11.52 -3.24
N PHE A 376 -20.01 10.25 -3.22
CA PHE A 376 -19.64 9.27 -2.19
C PHE A 376 -18.24 8.73 -2.40
N THR A 377 -17.76 8.60 -3.64
CA THR A 377 -16.39 8.19 -3.96
C THR A 377 -15.38 9.32 -3.72
N HIS A 378 -15.72 10.59 -3.90
CA HIS A 378 -14.90 11.72 -3.43
C HIS A 378 -14.86 11.85 -1.88
N ILE A 379 -15.85 11.30 -1.19
CA ILE A 379 -15.79 11.06 0.26
C ILE A 379 -15.02 9.75 0.54
N ILE A 380 -14.87 8.99 -0.46
CA ILE A 380 -14.13 7.74 -0.57
C ILE A 380 -12.76 8.02 -1.18
#